data_ca9a3d3516f3ac416b8d4ee6cfafba9f
#
_entry.id   ca9a3d3516f3ac416b8d4ee6cfafba9f
#
_cell.length_a   1.000
_cell.length_b   1.000
_cell.length_c   1.000
_cell.angle_alpha   90.00
_cell.angle_beta   90.00
_cell.angle_gamma   90.00
#
_symmetry.space_group_name_H-M   'P 1'
#
loop_
_entity.id
_entity.type
_entity.pdbx_description
1 polymer ?
#
loop_
_entity_poly.entity_id
_entity_poly.type
_entity_poly.pdbx_seq_one_letter_code
_entity_poly.pdbx_strand_id
1 'polypeptide(L)'
;MEAVKLYEQLEKDFINPSLSDEWAVYMESVFDFISDNFKKRSMGLVCDNSQEINKVYTAVFPSNGVMRSILDKNETDIMLFVHHPSIWDIRKAPGVWQQMDTGLLKQFKERRISVYNLHVPLDNYGEYSTSVNLAKALGLEIKKPFAPYFGALCGVFGKTRFSTVQELKEKFESVVGHKTSLYQNGVDEIKDKTVAVIAGGGNSIDMLEGVAREGVSAFITGIAVQNDHSKKAHDYAKENKINILGGTHYSTEKFACMAMCQYFKKLGLSVEFIDDEPVLEDM
;
A
#
# COMPACT_ATOMS: atom_id res chain seq x y z
N MET A 1 25.78 3.78 4.71
CA MET A 1 25.83 2.76 3.63
C MET A 1 25.85 3.49 2.31
N GLU A 2 26.70 3.09 1.36
CA GLU A 2 26.65 3.66 0.01
C GLU A 2 25.26 3.48 -0.61
N ALA A 3 24.70 4.55 -1.14
CA ALA A 3 23.32 4.55 -1.64
C ALA A 3 23.11 3.54 -2.78
N VAL A 4 24.06 3.45 -3.70
CA VAL A 4 24.00 2.51 -4.83
C VAL A 4 23.90 1.05 -4.36
N LYS A 5 24.64 0.67 -3.31
CA LYS A 5 24.59 -0.70 -2.75
C LYS A 5 23.22 -1.01 -2.14
N LEU A 6 22.61 -0.02 -1.47
CA LEU A 6 21.26 -0.18 -0.93
C LEU A 6 20.23 -0.34 -2.06
N TYR A 7 20.32 0.47 -3.11
CA TYR A 7 19.41 0.38 -4.25
C TYR A 7 19.55 -0.95 -4.99
N GLU A 8 20.77 -1.42 -5.23
CA GLU A 8 21.02 -2.74 -5.83
C GLU A 8 20.47 -3.89 -4.97
N GLN A 9 20.58 -3.76 -3.64
CA GLN A 9 20.03 -4.77 -2.73
C GLN A 9 18.49 -4.78 -2.78
N LEU A 10 17.83 -3.61 -2.78
CA LEU A 10 16.38 -3.50 -2.93
C LEU A 10 15.89 -4.03 -4.29
N GLU A 11 16.62 -3.71 -5.36
CA GLU A 11 16.34 -4.25 -6.69
C GLU A 11 16.36 -5.78 -6.67
N LYS A 12 17.44 -6.36 -6.16
CA LYS A 12 17.65 -7.82 -6.11
C LYS A 12 16.59 -8.52 -5.28
N ASP A 13 16.19 -7.93 -4.14
CA ASP A 13 15.32 -8.61 -3.18
C ASP A 13 13.84 -8.47 -3.54
N PHE A 14 13.44 -7.40 -4.23
CA PHE A 14 12.02 -7.08 -4.44
C PHE A 14 11.60 -6.99 -5.91
N ILE A 15 12.46 -6.56 -6.82
CA ILE A 15 12.05 -6.32 -8.21
C ILE A 15 12.31 -7.54 -9.09
N ASN A 16 11.25 -8.32 -9.29
CA ASN A 16 11.27 -9.44 -10.22
C ASN A 16 11.02 -8.93 -11.66
N PRO A 17 11.75 -9.41 -12.68
CA PRO A 17 11.53 -9.03 -14.08
C PRO A 17 10.13 -9.31 -14.64
N SER A 18 9.34 -10.18 -13.99
CA SER A 18 7.93 -10.42 -14.37
C SER A 18 6.97 -9.34 -13.90
N LEU A 19 7.39 -8.46 -12.97
CA LEU A 19 6.57 -7.38 -12.44
C LEU A 19 6.65 -6.16 -13.35
N SER A 20 5.56 -5.44 -13.49
CA SER A 20 5.48 -4.17 -14.19
C SER A 20 4.72 -3.13 -13.36
N ASP A 21 4.83 -1.86 -13.72
CA ASP A 21 4.12 -0.76 -13.12
C ASP A 21 4.07 0.41 -14.11
N GLU A 22 3.18 1.38 -13.91
CA GLU A 22 2.97 2.46 -14.89
C GLU A 22 2.93 3.87 -14.28
N TRP A 23 3.42 4.04 -13.04
CA TRP A 23 3.35 5.33 -12.34
C TRP A 23 3.95 6.51 -13.08
N ALA A 24 5.04 6.30 -13.83
CA ALA A 24 5.76 7.37 -14.51
C ALA A 24 4.87 8.17 -15.49
N VAL A 25 3.88 7.52 -16.12
CA VAL A 25 2.97 8.21 -17.07
C VAL A 25 2.10 9.28 -16.41
N TYR A 26 1.90 9.20 -15.11
CA TYR A 26 1.11 10.16 -14.32
C TYR A 26 1.96 11.24 -13.64
N MET A 27 3.31 11.17 -13.76
CA MET A 27 4.25 12.00 -12.97
C MET A 27 4.97 13.07 -13.77
N GLU A 28 4.51 13.40 -14.98
CA GLU A 28 5.18 14.34 -15.89
C GLU A 28 5.51 15.70 -15.24
N SER A 29 4.63 16.22 -14.40
CA SER A 29 4.80 17.51 -13.72
C SER A 29 5.99 17.58 -12.76
N VAL A 30 6.55 16.43 -12.38
CA VAL A 30 7.72 16.33 -11.46
C VAL A 30 8.92 15.66 -12.09
N PHE A 31 8.94 15.46 -13.41
CA PHE A 31 10.01 14.76 -14.15
C PHE A 31 11.40 15.36 -13.96
N ASP A 32 11.52 16.66 -13.68
CA ASP A 32 12.81 17.31 -13.41
C ASP A 32 13.50 16.77 -12.14
N PHE A 33 12.75 16.07 -11.28
CA PHE A 33 13.23 15.47 -10.04
C PHE A 33 13.35 13.95 -10.11
N ILE A 34 12.72 13.33 -11.12
CA ILE A 34 12.57 11.88 -11.25
C ILE A 34 13.74 11.27 -12.01
N SER A 35 14.29 10.17 -11.50
CA SER A 35 15.39 9.44 -12.14
C SER A 35 14.96 8.85 -13.50
N ASP A 36 15.91 8.77 -14.44
CA ASP A 36 15.65 8.19 -15.77
C ASP A 36 15.28 6.70 -15.70
N ASN A 37 15.76 5.98 -14.68
CA ASN A 37 15.41 4.60 -14.46
C ASN A 37 13.93 4.46 -14.06
N PHE A 38 13.46 5.30 -13.14
CA PHE A 38 12.06 5.30 -12.71
C PHE A 38 11.11 5.69 -13.86
N LYS A 39 11.48 6.71 -14.66
CA LYS A 39 10.69 7.10 -15.84
C LYS A 39 10.44 5.95 -16.81
N LYS A 40 11.36 4.99 -16.89
CA LYS A 40 11.27 3.86 -17.83
C LYS A 40 10.43 2.69 -17.30
N ARG A 41 10.41 2.46 -15.99
CA ARG A 41 9.82 1.24 -15.43
C ARG A 41 8.89 1.45 -14.22
N SER A 42 8.74 2.68 -13.76
CA SER A 42 7.83 3.06 -12.67
C SER A 42 8.06 2.33 -11.34
N MET A 43 9.25 1.81 -11.10
CA MET A 43 9.63 1.09 -9.88
C MET A 43 11.06 1.44 -9.47
N GLY A 44 11.34 1.40 -8.18
CA GLY A 44 12.68 1.59 -7.64
C GLY A 44 13.00 3.04 -7.29
N LEU A 45 14.19 3.50 -7.65
CA LEU A 45 14.71 4.83 -7.29
C LEU A 45 13.94 5.94 -8.00
N VAL A 46 13.10 6.66 -7.27
CA VAL A 46 12.30 7.79 -7.78
C VAL A 46 13.16 9.03 -7.91
N CYS A 47 13.76 9.49 -6.80
CA CYS A 47 14.65 10.66 -6.78
C CYS A 47 16.03 10.24 -6.29
N ASP A 48 17.06 10.47 -7.11
CA ASP A 48 18.45 10.14 -6.80
C ASP A 48 19.19 11.39 -6.31
N ASN A 49 19.16 11.61 -5.00
CA ASN A 49 19.72 12.84 -4.40
C ASN A 49 20.92 12.57 -3.46
N SER A 50 21.19 11.31 -3.09
CA SER A 50 22.16 10.98 -2.06
C SER A 50 23.16 9.94 -2.55
N GLN A 51 24.43 10.09 -2.18
CA GLN A 51 25.49 9.10 -2.43
C GLN A 51 25.64 8.11 -1.28
N GLU A 52 25.20 8.50 -0.08
CA GLU A 52 25.20 7.65 1.12
C GLU A 52 23.84 7.71 1.81
N ILE A 53 23.43 6.61 2.43
CA ILE A 53 22.22 6.55 3.23
C ILE A 53 22.58 6.22 4.67
N ASN A 54 22.35 7.17 5.56
CA ASN A 54 22.61 7.05 7.00
C ASN A 54 21.35 6.59 7.77
N LYS A 55 20.16 6.92 7.24
CA LYS A 55 18.87 6.58 7.84
C LYS A 55 17.82 6.42 6.74
N VAL A 56 16.82 5.58 7.01
CA VAL A 56 15.65 5.40 6.15
C VAL A 56 14.40 5.84 6.89
N TYR A 57 13.55 6.59 6.23
CA TYR A 57 12.17 6.80 6.64
C TYR A 57 11.26 5.99 5.76
N THR A 58 10.29 5.28 6.32
CA THR A 58 9.29 4.53 5.56
C THR A 58 7.93 5.17 5.71
N ALA A 59 7.18 5.30 4.62
CA ALA A 59 5.81 5.81 4.62
C ALA A 59 4.98 5.14 3.50
N VAL A 60 3.67 5.25 3.55
CA VAL A 60 2.81 4.76 2.46
C VAL A 60 2.88 5.72 1.28
N PHE A 61 2.63 7.00 1.53
CA PHE A 61 2.63 8.07 0.53
C PHE A 61 3.70 9.11 0.84
N PRO A 62 4.30 9.77 -0.17
CA PRO A 62 5.15 10.95 0.03
C PRO A 62 4.28 12.21 0.22
N SER A 63 3.36 12.18 1.18
CA SER A 63 2.48 13.32 1.45
C SER A 63 3.25 14.56 1.87
N ASN A 64 2.65 15.75 1.72
CA ASN A 64 3.27 16.99 2.19
C ASN A 64 3.55 16.95 3.69
N GLY A 65 2.71 16.26 4.48
CA GLY A 65 2.91 16.05 5.91
C GLY A 65 4.14 15.20 6.18
N VAL A 66 4.25 14.06 5.51
CA VAL A 66 5.40 13.14 5.61
C VAL A 66 6.69 13.86 5.19
N MET A 67 6.70 14.52 4.02
CA MET A 67 7.90 15.20 3.51
C MET A 67 8.36 16.34 4.44
N ARG A 68 7.45 17.16 4.95
CA ARG A 68 7.76 18.23 5.93
C ARG A 68 8.28 17.66 7.24
N SER A 69 7.64 16.62 7.78
CA SER A 69 8.09 15.96 9.01
C SER A 69 9.54 15.47 8.90
N ILE A 70 9.96 14.98 7.73
CA ILE A 70 11.36 14.58 7.48
C ILE A 70 12.28 15.80 7.40
N LEU A 71 11.88 16.86 6.70
CA LEU A 71 12.66 18.10 6.59
C LEU A 71 12.88 18.77 7.94
N ASP A 72 11.89 18.74 8.83
CA ASP A 72 11.94 19.34 10.17
C ASP A 72 12.97 18.66 11.09
N LYS A 73 13.34 17.40 10.79
CA LYS A 73 14.40 16.67 11.51
C LYS A 73 15.81 17.19 11.20
N ASN A 74 15.97 18.04 10.16
CA ASN A 74 17.26 18.62 9.74
C ASN A 74 18.37 17.59 9.42
N GLU A 75 17.99 16.38 9.07
CA GLU A 75 18.91 15.32 8.66
C GLU A 75 19.25 15.41 7.16
N THR A 76 20.37 14.84 6.77
CA THR A 76 20.87 14.74 5.37
C THR A 76 21.33 13.33 5.06
N ASP A 77 21.51 13.02 3.79
CA ASP A 77 22.03 11.72 3.35
C ASP A 77 21.13 10.58 3.85
N ILE A 78 19.85 10.71 3.59
CA ILE A 78 18.79 9.79 3.99
C ILE A 78 17.96 9.34 2.80
N MET A 79 17.16 8.31 3.01
CA MET A 79 16.19 7.82 2.03
C MET A 79 14.77 7.84 2.60
N LEU A 80 13.82 8.41 1.86
CA LEU A 80 12.39 8.16 2.04
C LEU A 80 12.01 6.95 1.18
N PHE A 81 11.65 5.86 1.84
CA PHE A 81 11.04 4.69 1.21
C PHE A 81 9.52 4.84 1.23
N VAL A 82 8.88 4.71 0.08
CA VAL A 82 7.41 4.80 -0.04
C VAL A 82 6.83 3.60 -0.76
N HIS A 83 5.61 3.24 -0.40
CA HIS A 83 4.85 2.27 -1.18
C HIS A 83 4.35 2.91 -2.49
N HIS A 84 3.73 4.07 -2.43
CA HIS A 84 3.30 4.84 -3.62
C HIS A 84 4.23 6.01 -3.91
N PRO A 85 4.54 6.31 -5.18
CA PRO A 85 5.35 7.48 -5.54
C PRO A 85 4.54 8.78 -5.63
N SER A 86 3.21 8.70 -5.52
CA SER A 86 2.25 9.79 -5.57
C SER A 86 1.29 9.72 -4.37
N ILE A 87 0.58 10.82 -4.10
CA ILE A 87 -0.31 10.97 -2.96
C ILE A 87 -1.72 10.61 -3.39
N TRP A 88 -2.40 9.70 -2.66
CA TRP A 88 -3.81 9.40 -2.87
C TRP A 88 -4.71 10.32 -2.06
N ASP A 89 -5.74 10.91 -2.72
CA ASP A 89 -6.79 11.68 -2.05
C ASP A 89 -8.11 11.57 -2.83
N ILE A 90 -9.03 10.72 -2.40
CA ILE A 90 -10.33 10.50 -3.04
C ILE A 90 -11.20 11.77 -3.06
N ARG A 91 -11.00 12.70 -2.14
CA ARG A 91 -11.75 13.97 -2.06
C ARG A 91 -11.48 14.88 -3.26
N LYS A 92 -10.42 14.61 -4.01
CA LYS A 92 -10.03 15.34 -5.22
C LYS A 92 -10.46 14.67 -6.52
N ALA A 93 -11.37 13.67 -6.43
CA ALA A 93 -11.87 13.00 -7.62
C ALA A 93 -12.37 14.02 -8.68
N PRO A 94 -12.13 13.78 -9.99
CA PRO A 94 -11.58 12.55 -10.58
C PRO A 94 -10.06 12.41 -10.52
N GLY A 95 -9.30 13.46 -10.24
CA GLY A 95 -7.84 13.47 -10.13
C GLY A 95 -7.36 13.05 -8.74
N VAL A 96 -7.60 11.81 -8.35
CA VAL A 96 -7.31 11.29 -6.99
C VAL A 96 -5.82 11.23 -6.66
N TRP A 97 -4.98 11.04 -7.66
CA TRP A 97 -3.53 11.01 -7.50
C TRP A 97 -2.93 12.41 -7.61
N GLN A 98 -2.26 12.85 -6.54
CA GLN A 98 -1.58 14.13 -6.46
C GLN A 98 -0.07 13.92 -6.48
N GLN A 99 0.65 14.74 -7.23
CA GLN A 99 2.11 14.66 -7.27
C GLN A 99 2.74 15.28 -6.02
N MET A 100 3.97 14.88 -5.74
CA MET A 100 4.80 15.51 -4.72
C MET A 100 4.96 17.02 -5.01
N ASP A 101 4.96 17.83 -3.96
CA ASP A 101 5.17 19.27 -4.06
C ASP A 101 6.59 19.58 -4.57
N THR A 102 6.72 20.36 -5.65
CA THR A 102 8.02 20.68 -6.26
C THR A 102 8.92 21.52 -5.37
N GLY A 103 8.35 22.33 -4.45
CA GLY A 103 9.12 23.09 -3.47
C GLY A 103 9.73 22.16 -2.40
N LEU A 104 9.00 21.12 -1.98
CA LEU A 104 9.52 20.12 -1.06
C LEU A 104 10.56 19.22 -1.77
N LEU A 105 10.34 18.86 -3.04
CA LEU A 105 11.32 18.10 -3.82
C LEU A 105 12.66 18.86 -4.00
N LYS A 106 12.63 20.20 -4.18
CA LYS A 106 13.84 21.04 -4.19
C LYS A 106 14.59 20.93 -2.87
N GLN A 107 13.88 21.05 -1.75
CA GLN A 107 14.47 20.92 -0.42
C GLN A 107 15.03 19.50 -0.18
N PHE A 108 14.35 18.44 -0.65
CA PHE A 108 14.85 17.07 -0.62
C PHE A 108 16.18 16.95 -1.37
N LYS A 109 16.27 17.55 -2.57
CA LYS A 109 17.52 17.58 -3.35
C LYS A 109 18.62 18.31 -2.61
N GLU A 110 18.37 19.50 -2.06
CA GLU A 110 19.34 20.28 -1.29
C GLU A 110 19.84 19.56 -0.04
N ARG A 111 18.96 18.78 0.62
CA ARG A 111 19.30 17.97 1.81
C ARG A 111 19.83 16.58 1.49
N ARG A 112 20.00 16.22 0.21
CA ARG A 112 20.41 14.90 -0.23
C ARG A 112 19.51 13.81 0.34
N ILE A 113 18.19 13.98 0.14
CA ILE A 113 17.15 13.01 0.51
C ILE A 113 16.68 12.32 -0.76
N SER A 114 17.02 11.05 -0.91
CA SER A 114 16.53 10.21 -2.01
C SER A 114 15.13 9.69 -1.73
N VAL A 115 14.37 9.38 -2.78
CA VAL A 115 13.05 8.73 -2.67
C VAL A 115 13.11 7.42 -3.42
N TYR A 116 12.70 6.34 -2.77
CA TYR A 116 12.64 4.99 -3.33
C TYR A 116 11.25 4.40 -3.20
N ASN A 117 10.73 3.79 -4.27
CA ASN A 117 9.37 3.26 -4.35
C ASN A 117 9.36 1.76 -4.64
N LEU A 118 8.47 1.05 -3.95
CA LEU A 118 8.07 -0.30 -4.29
C LEU A 118 6.55 -0.40 -4.20
N HIS A 119 5.84 -0.18 -5.34
CA HIS A 119 4.39 -0.34 -5.43
C HIS A 119 4.04 -1.82 -5.70
N VAL A 120 3.96 -2.23 -6.95
CA VAL A 120 3.65 -3.62 -7.33
C VAL A 120 4.60 -4.65 -6.67
N PRO A 121 5.93 -4.40 -6.55
CA PRO A 121 6.79 -5.34 -5.84
C PRO A 121 6.44 -5.55 -4.37
N LEU A 122 5.92 -4.52 -3.67
CA LEU A 122 5.49 -4.64 -2.27
C LEU A 122 4.06 -5.21 -2.16
N ASP A 123 3.23 -5.09 -3.20
CA ASP A 123 1.94 -5.78 -3.26
C ASP A 123 2.09 -7.27 -3.50
N ASN A 124 3.17 -7.69 -4.19
CA ASN A 124 3.38 -9.08 -4.51
C ASN A 124 3.49 -9.94 -3.25
N TYR A 125 2.84 -11.10 -3.28
CA TYR A 125 2.83 -12.05 -2.17
C TYR A 125 4.23 -12.37 -1.66
N GLY A 126 4.49 -12.08 -0.38
CA GLY A 126 5.78 -12.27 0.28
C GLY A 126 5.79 -11.76 1.71
N GLU A 127 6.93 -11.85 2.39
CA GLU A 127 7.10 -11.49 3.80
C GLU A 127 6.65 -10.04 4.09
N TYR A 128 6.94 -9.13 3.17
CA TYR A 128 6.72 -7.68 3.31
C TYR A 128 5.47 -7.16 2.57
N SER A 129 4.69 -8.05 1.93
CA SER A 129 3.51 -7.68 1.15
C SER A 129 2.48 -6.91 1.96
N THR A 130 1.83 -5.93 1.31
CA THR A 130 0.76 -5.10 1.87
C THR A 130 -0.36 -5.93 2.47
N SER A 131 -0.97 -6.83 1.68
CA SER A 131 -2.06 -7.70 2.13
C SER A 131 -1.63 -8.75 3.14
N VAL A 132 -0.40 -9.28 3.04
CA VAL A 132 0.15 -10.23 4.01
C VAL A 132 0.31 -9.57 5.38
N ASN A 133 0.84 -8.36 5.45
CA ASN A 133 1.09 -7.70 6.73
C ASN A 133 -0.21 -7.18 7.36
N LEU A 134 -1.20 -6.74 6.57
CA LEU A 134 -2.54 -6.46 7.07
C LEU A 134 -3.19 -7.74 7.62
N ALA A 135 -3.14 -8.86 6.88
CA ALA A 135 -3.69 -10.13 7.34
C ALA A 135 -3.04 -10.63 8.65
N LYS A 136 -1.71 -10.48 8.80
CA LYS A 136 -0.99 -10.76 10.05
C LYS A 136 -1.47 -9.87 11.20
N ALA A 137 -1.64 -8.57 10.97
CA ALA A 137 -2.15 -7.63 11.99
C ALA A 137 -3.57 -7.97 12.44
N LEU A 138 -4.40 -8.47 11.53
CA LEU A 138 -5.74 -8.99 11.82
C LEU A 138 -5.72 -10.32 12.59
N GLY A 139 -4.58 -11.00 12.65
CA GLY A 139 -4.43 -12.31 13.27
C GLY A 139 -4.96 -13.46 12.40
N LEU A 140 -4.92 -13.30 11.08
CA LEU A 140 -5.32 -14.35 10.15
C LEU A 140 -4.19 -15.37 9.93
N GLU A 141 -4.54 -16.63 9.84
CA GLU A 141 -3.65 -17.68 9.35
C GLU A 141 -3.68 -17.68 7.83
N ILE A 142 -2.62 -17.14 7.20
CA ILE A 142 -2.53 -16.99 5.75
C ILE A 142 -2.46 -18.37 5.08
N LYS A 143 -3.28 -18.59 4.05
CA LYS A 143 -3.38 -19.88 3.34
C LYS A 143 -2.80 -19.83 1.94
N LYS A 144 -3.18 -18.86 1.11
CA LYS A 144 -2.71 -18.76 -0.27
C LYS A 144 -2.88 -17.35 -0.82
N PRO A 145 -2.08 -16.94 -1.81
CA PRO A 145 -2.28 -15.70 -2.54
C PRO A 145 -3.40 -15.82 -3.58
N PHE A 146 -3.91 -14.65 -4.00
CA PHE A 146 -4.84 -14.49 -5.13
C PHE A 146 -4.73 -13.09 -5.73
N ALA A 147 -5.62 -12.72 -6.64
CA ALA A 147 -5.71 -11.41 -7.26
C ALA A 147 -4.47 -11.04 -8.10
N PRO A 148 -4.41 -11.50 -9.36
CA PRO A 148 -3.35 -11.08 -10.29
C PRO A 148 -3.38 -9.57 -10.52
N TYR A 149 -2.21 -8.91 -10.43
CA TYR A 149 -2.05 -7.48 -10.60
C TYR A 149 -0.64 -7.17 -11.12
N PHE A 150 -0.49 -6.70 -12.35
CA PHE A 150 0.79 -6.35 -12.98
C PHE A 150 1.91 -7.38 -12.77
N GLY A 151 1.59 -8.68 -12.87
CA GLY A 151 2.51 -9.79 -12.66
C GLY A 151 2.67 -10.24 -11.20
N ALA A 152 2.11 -9.52 -10.24
CA ALA A 152 2.04 -9.87 -8.83
C ALA A 152 0.76 -10.66 -8.49
N LEU A 153 0.73 -11.25 -7.29
CA LEU A 153 -0.49 -11.69 -6.60
C LEU A 153 -0.67 -10.81 -5.36
N CYS A 154 -1.58 -9.83 -5.43
CA CYS A 154 -1.68 -8.76 -4.45
C CYS A 154 -2.62 -9.05 -3.26
N GLY A 155 -3.42 -10.11 -3.32
CA GLY A 155 -4.34 -10.48 -2.25
C GLY A 155 -3.97 -11.78 -1.55
N VAL A 156 -4.56 -12.02 -0.38
CA VAL A 156 -4.41 -13.27 0.36
C VAL A 156 -5.74 -13.79 0.91
N PHE A 157 -5.89 -15.11 0.90
CA PHE A 157 -6.90 -15.79 1.70
C PHE A 157 -6.29 -16.22 3.01
N GLY A 158 -7.03 -16.03 4.11
CA GLY A 158 -6.63 -16.45 5.43
C GLY A 158 -7.78 -17.01 6.25
N LYS A 159 -7.47 -17.78 7.30
CA LYS A 159 -8.44 -18.25 8.28
C LYS A 159 -8.47 -17.31 9.48
N THR A 160 -9.67 -16.96 9.90
CA THR A 160 -9.93 -16.16 11.09
C THR A 160 -10.45 -17.04 12.24
N ARG A 161 -10.27 -16.58 13.46
CA ARG A 161 -10.93 -17.17 14.64
C ARG A 161 -12.37 -16.69 14.83
N PHE A 162 -12.73 -15.57 14.22
CA PHE A 162 -14.04 -14.96 14.37
C PHE A 162 -15.12 -15.75 13.60
N SER A 163 -16.34 -15.72 14.12
CA SER A 163 -17.48 -16.43 13.54
C SER A 163 -18.31 -15.53 12.65
N THR A 164 -18.31 -14.23 12.93
CA THR A 164 -19.17 -13.26 12.27
C THR A 164 -18.36 -12.13 11.62
N VAL A 165 -18.94 -11.51 10.61
CA VAL A 165 -18.36 -10.34 9.94
C VAL A 165 -18.30 -9.16 10.91
N GLN A 166 -19.27 -9.05 11.82
CA GLN A 166 -19.27 -7.99 12.83
C GLN A 166 -18.08 -8.12 13.80
N GLU A 167 -17.80 -9.32 14.32
CA GLU A 167 -16.59 -9.56 15.16
C GLU A 167 -15.30 -9.23 14.39
N LEU A 168 -15.24 -9.60 13.11
CA LEU A 168 -14.09 -9.30 12.24
C LEU A 168 -13.95 -7.79 12.05
N LYS A 169 -15.07 -7.06 11.85
CA LYS A 169 -15.10 -5.59 11.73
C LYS A 169 -14.53 -4.91 12.97
N GLU A 170 -14.97 -5.33 14.15
CA GLU A 170 -14.46 -4.78 15.43
C GLU A 170 -12.96 -5.00 15.57
N LYS A 171 -12.47 -6.19 15.18
CA LYS A 171 -11.03 -6.45 15.11
C LYS A 171 -10.34 -5.55 14.10
N PHE A 172 -10.92 -5.36 12.92
CA PHE A 172 -10.36 -4.51 11.88
C PHE A 172 -10.25 -3.05 12.34
N GLU A 173 -11.31 -2.48 12.94
CA GLU A 173 -11.29 -1.15 13.55
C GLU A 173 -10.17 -0.99 14.60
N SER A 174 -10.01 -1.99 15.48
CA SER A 174 -8.94 -2.01 16.46
C SER A 174 -7.53 -2.01 15.83
N VAL A 175 -7.36 -2.63 14.67
CA VAL A 175 -6.07 -2.75 13.96
C VAL A 175 -5.72 -1.50 13.21
N VAL A 176 -6.68 -0.92 12.46
CA VAL A 176 -6.43 0.29 11.66
C VAL A 176 -6.45 1.58 12.48
N GLY A 177 -7.10 1.55 13.67
CA GLY A 177 -7.15 2.67 14.61
C GLY A 177 -8.28 3.67 14.36
N HIS A 178 -9.25 3.34 13.50
CA HIS A 178 -10.42 4.18 13.22
C HIS A 178 -11.66 3.31 12.90
N LYS A 179 -12.84 3.91 12.80
CA LYS A 179 -14.04 3.22 12.34
C LYS A 179 -13.87 2.74 10.90
N THR A 180 -14.52 1.62 10.57
CA THR A 180 -14.47 1.01 9.24
C THR A 180 -15.88 0.86 8.67
N SER A 181 -16.02 0.85 7.34
CA SER A 181 -17.29 0.59 6.69
C SER A 181 -17.59 -0.91 6.62
N LEU A 182 -18.87 -1.24 6.54
CA LEU A 182 -19.37 -2.58 6.24
C LEU A 182 -20.51 -2.49 5.24
N TYR A 183 -20.28 -3.03 4.06
CA TYR A 183 -21.34 -3.28 3.06
C TYR A 183 -21.80 -4.74 3.21
N GLN A 184 -22.85 -4.93 4.01
CA GLN A 184 -23.36 -6.26 4.30
C GLN A 184 -24.26 -6.75 3.17
N ASN A 185 -23.73 -7.61 2.32
CA ASN A 185 -24.40 -8.16 1.15
C ASN A 185 -24.88 -9.61 1.36
N GLY A 186 -24.37 -10.28 2.39
CA GLY A 186 -24.67 -11.66 2.74
C GLY A 186 -25.01 -11.83 4.22
N VAL A 187 -24.97 -13.09 4.67
CA VAL A 187 -25.15 -13.41 6.09
C VAL A 187 -23.96 -12.92 6.90
N ASP A 188 -24.16 -12.72 8.19
CA ASP A 188 -23.11 -12.28 9.11
C ASP A 188 -22.09 -13.40 9.41
N GLU A 189 -22.47 -14.67 9.24
CA GLU A 189 -21.58 -15.80 9.45
C GLU A 189 -20.45 -15.83 8.41
N ILE A 190 -19.20 -15.97 8.88
CA ILE A 190 -18.03 -16.18 8.03
C ILE A 190 -17.90 -17.67 7.71
N LYS A 191 -18.35 -18.05 6.50
CA LYS A 191 -18.30 -19.41 6.03
C LYS A 191 -16.87 -19.98 6.08
N ASP A 192 -16.75 -21.16 6.64
CA ASP A 192 -15.45 -21.86 6.78
C ASP A 192 -14.33 -21.03 7.41
N LYS A 193 -14.68 -19.95 8.14
CA LYS A 193 -13.74 -19.02 8.73
C LYS A 193 -12.76 -18.40 7.72
N THR A 194 -13.12 -18.34 6.45
CA THR A 194 -12.23 -17.84 5.39
C THR A 194 -12.52 -16.37 5.08
N VAL A 195 -11.46 -15.57 5.05
CA VAL A 195 -11.48 -14.14 4.75
C VAL A 195 -10.54 -13.87 3.58
N ALA A 196 -10.96 -13.04 2.65
CA ALA A 196 -10.11 -12.48 1.60
C ALA A 196 -9.63 -11.09 2.02
N VAL A 197 -8.36 -10.78 1.75
CA VAL A 197 -7.75 -9.49 2.10
C VAL A 197 -6.98 -8.95 0.90
N ILE A 198 -7.29 -7.72 0.50
CA ILE A 198 -6.49 -6.89 -0.40
C ILE A 198 -6.33 -5.52 0.26
N ALA A 199 -5.12 -5.16 0.66
CA ALA A 199 -4.81 -3.83 1.16
C ALA A 199 -4.90 -2.81 0.01
N GLY A 200 -5.19 -1.56 0.31
CA GLY A 200 -5.36 -0.52 -0.72
C GLY A 200 -6.62 -0.69 -1.56
N GLY A 201 -6.50 -0.59 -2.86
CA GLY A 201 -7.62 -0.57 -3.79
C GLY A 201 -8.04 -1.95 -4.31
N GLY A 202 -8.84 -2.72 -3.55
CA GLY A 202 -9.32 -4.04 -3.96
C GLY A 202 -10.78 -4.07 -4.49
N ASN A 203 -11.42 -2.94 -4.70
CA ASN A 203 -12.85 -2.82 -5.03
C ASN A 203 -13.15 -2.89 -6.55
N SER A 204 -12.54 -3.82 -7.27
CA SER A 204 -12.81 -4.10 -8.69
C SER A 204 -13.50 -5.45 -8.89
N ILE A 205 -14.14 -5.62 -10.05
CA ILE A 205 -14.83 -6.89 -10.39
C ILE A 205 -13.82 -8.03 -10.44
N ASP A 206 -12.69 -7.85 -11.10
CA ASP A 206 -11.66 -8.91 -11.27
C ASP A 206 -11.18 -9.45 -9.92
N MET A 207 -11.00 -8.57 -8.93
CA MET A 207 -10.62 -8.96 -7.57
C MET A 207 -11.75 -9.75 -6.88
N LEU A 208 -12.99 -9.26 -6.99
CA LEU A 208 -14.17 -9.92 -6.39
C LEU A 208 -14.51 -11.25 -7.06
N GLU A 209 -14.26 -11.41 -8.35
CA GLU A 209 -14.39 -12.71 -9.02
C GLU A 209 -13.46 -13.76 -8.39
N GLY A 210 -12.24 -13.36 -8.03
CA GLY A 210 -11.31 -14.21 -7.29
C GLY A 210 -11.89 -14.65 -5.93
N VAL A 211 -12.53 -13.72 -5.21
CA VAL A 211 -13.19 -13.98 -3.92
C VAL A 211 -14.39 -14.93 -4.09
N ALA A 212 -15.26 -14.63 -5.08
CA ALA A 212 -16.46 -15.43 -5.37
C ALA A 212 -16.12 -16.87 -5.78
N ARG A 213 -15.11 -17.03 -6.62
CA ARG A 213 -14.65 -18.36 -7.12
C ARG A 213 -14.23 -19.29 -6.00
N GLU A 214 -13.70 -18.75 -4.90
CA GLU A 214 -13.35 -19.52 -3.71
C GLU A 214 -14.51 -19.67 -2.71
N GLY A 215 -15.69 -19.14 -3.03
CA GLY A 215 -16.88 -19.18 -2.17
C GLY A 215 -16.72 -18.41 -0.85
N VAL A 216 -15.84 -17.40 -0.82
CA VAL A 216 -15.56 -16.58 0.37
C VAL A 216 -16.60 -15.46 0.46
N SER A 217 -17.18 -15.28 1.66
CA SER A 217 -18.24 -14.30 1.92
C SER A 217 -17.79 -13.05 2.68
N ALA A 218 -16.53 -12.97 3.10
CA ALA A 218 -15.98 -11.82 3.83
C ALA A 218 -14.70 -11.32 3.13
N PHE A 219 -14.72 -10.06 2.70
CA PHE A 219 -13.64 -9.40 1.98
C PHE A 219 -13.23 -8.11 2.66
N ILE A 220 -11.94 -7.94 2.95
CA ILE A 220 -11.36 -6.73 3.54
C ILE A 220 -10.54 -6.01 2.47
N THR A 221 -10.78 -4.70 2.34
CA THR A 221 -10.01 -3.82 1.44
C THR A 221 -9.83 -2.42 2.03
N GLY A 222 -8.92 -1.62 1.48
CA GLY A 222 -8.69 -0.24 1.90
C GLY A 222 -9.72 0.72 1.32
N ILE A 223 -9.93 0.69 0.00
CA ILE A 223 -10.90 1.58 -0.66
C ILE A 223 -12.19 0.79 -0.89
N ALA A 224 -13.26 1.20 -0.21
CA ALA A 224 -14.56 0.53 -0.30
C ALA A 224 -15.72 1.49 -0.62
N VAL A 225 -15.48 2.79 -0.69
CA VAL A 225 -16.52 3.79 -0.97
C VAL A 225 -17.26 3.47 -2.26
N GLN A 226 -18.60 3.53 -2.19
CA GLN A 226 -19.45 3.33 -3.35
C GLN A 226 -19.55 4.63 -4.17
N ASN A 227 -19.04 4.58 -5.40
CA ASN A 227 -19.08 5.67 -6.36
C ASN A 227 -19.24 5.10 -7.78
N ASP A 228 -19.20 5.94 -8.81
CA ASP A 228 -19.41 5.51 -10.20
C ASP A 228 -18.37 4.47 -10.67
N HIS A 229 -17.13 4.54 -10.18
CA HIS A 229 -16.08 3.57 -10.50
C HIS A 229 -16.31 2.22 -9.82
N SER A 230 -16.66 2.24 -8.54
CA SER A 230 -16.84 1.02 -7.74
C SER A 230 -18.23 0.41 -7.83
N LYS A 231 -19.20 1.12 -8.44
CA LYS A 231 -20.60 0.66 -8.51
C LYS A 231 -20.73 -0.76 -9.02
N LYS A 232 -20.07 -1.08 -10.13
CA LYS A 232 -20.14 -2.44 -10.71
C LYS A 232 -19.56 -3.51 -9.78
N ALA A 233 -18.50 -3.19 -9.04
CA ALA A 233 -17.91 -4.07 -8.05
C ALA A 233 -18.87 -4.31 -6.87
N HIS A 234 -19.53 -3.26 -6.38
CA HIS A 234 -20.56 -3.39 -5.34
C HIS A 234 -21.78 -4.20 -5.81
N ASP A 235 -22.27 -3.95 -7.04
CA ASP A 235 -23.37 -4.74 -7.62
C ASP A 235 -22.99 -6.23 -7.69
N TYR A 236 -21.75 -6.53 -8.16
CA TYR A 236 -21.21 -7.89 -8.21
C TYR A 236 -21.10 -8.53 -6.81
N ALA A 237 -20.59 -7.79 -5.83
CA ALA A 237 -20.47 -8.28 -4.45
C ALA A 237 -21.86 -8.59 -3.86
N LYS A 238 -22.88 -7.78 -4.16
CA LYS A 238 -24.25 -7.98 -3.72
C LYS A 238 -24.87 -9.24 -4.35
N GLU A 239 -24.69 -9.44 -5.64
CA GLU A 239 -25.18 -10.64 -6.36
C GLU A 239 -24.54 -11.92 -5.81
N ASN A 240 -23.25 -11.86 -5.45
CA ASN A 240 -22.48 -12.99 -4.92
C ASN A 240 -22.48 -13.09 -3.40
N LYS A 241 -23.24 -12.22 -2.69
CA LYS A 241 -23.36 -12.19 -1.22
C LYS A 241 -22.02 -12.04 -0.50
N ILE A 242 -21.11 -11.24 -1.05
CA ILE A 242 -19.81 -10.93 -0.46
C ILE A 242 -19.94 -9.68 0.41
N ASN A 243 -19.71 -9.82 1.70
CA ASN A 243 -19.63 -8.70 2.63
C ASN A 243 -18.29 -7.99 2.44
N ILE A 244 -18.31 -6.66 2.24
CA ILE A 244 -17.09 -5.85 2.06
C ILE A 244 -16.86 -5.03 3.33
N LEU A 245 -15.68 -5.21 3.93
CA LEU A 245 -15.20 -4.40 5.04
C LEU A 245 -14.15 -3.41 4.47
N GLY A 246 -14.44 -2.13 4.57
CA GLY A 246 -13.58 -1.05 4.05
C GLY A 246 -12.85 -0.33 5.15
N GLY A 247 -11.53 -0.25 5.03
CA GLY A 247 -10.70 0.68 5.78
C GLY A 247 -10.41 1.94 4.95
N THR A 248 -9.19 2.47 5.05
CA THR A 248 -8.70 3.48 4.10
C THR A 248 -7.51 2.94 3.32
N HIS A 249 -7.20 3.54 2.18
CA HIS A 249 -6.03 3.19 1.39
C HIS A 249 -4.79 3.15 2.29
N TYR A 250 -4.50 4.28 2.93
CA TYR A 250 -3.38 4.43 3.85
C TYR A 250 -3.38 3.40 4.99
N SER A 251 -4.49 3.29 5.72
CA SER A 251 -4.51 2.51 6.97
C SER A 251 -4.36 1.00 6.77
N THR A 252 -4.67 0.51 5.57
CA THR A 252 -4.52 -0.92 5.24
C THR A 252 -3.12 -1.26 4.73
N GLU A 253 -2.40 -0.31 4.15
CA GLU A 253 -1.06 -0.53 3.58
C GLU A 253 0.08 -0.19 4.54
N LYS A 254 -0.16 0.62 5.58
CA LYS A 254 0.89 1.05 6.52
C LYS A 254 1.66 -0.10 7.17
N PHE A 255 1.03 -1.25 7.35
CA PHE A 255 1.66 -2.42 7.97
C PHE A 255 2.84 -2.97 7.17
N ALA A 256 2.80 -2.87 5.84
CA ALA A 256 3.93 -3.24 4.98
C ALA A 256 5.10 -2.26 5.15
N CYS A 257 4.84 -0.95 5.18
CA CYS A 257 5.87 0.06 5.42
C CYS A 257 6.48 -0.06 6.83
N MET A 258 5.68 -0.42 7.83
CA MET A 258 6.17 -0.77 9.17
C MET A 258 7.01 -2.05 9.17
N ALA A 259 6.64 -3.08 8.37
CA ALA A 259 7.42 -4.30 8.21
C ALA A 259 8.76 -4.01 7.48
N MET A 260 8.78 -3.10 6.51
CA MET A 260 10.00 -2.67 5.83
C MET A 260 11.01 -2.03 6.81
N CYS A 261 10.56 -1.47 7.93
CA CYS A 261 11.48 -1.05 8.98
C CYS A 261 12.33 -2.22 9.51
N GLN A 262 11.77 -3.43 9.58
CA GLN A 262 12.55 -4.61 10.01
C GLN A 262 13.54 -5.06 8.93
N TYR A 263 13.17 -4.93 7.64
CA TYR A 263 14.09 -5.18 6.53
C TYR A 263 15.33 -4.26 6.60
N PHE A 264 15.14 -2.95 6.72
CA PHE A 264 16.24 -1.99 6.80
C PHE A 264 17.08 -2.17 8.06
N LYS A 265 16.48 -2.52 9.20
CA LYS A 265 17.23 -2.88 10.42
C LYS A 265 18.14 -4.11 10.21
N LYS A 266 17.67 -5.13 9.49
CA LYS A 266 18.50 -6.31 9.14
C LYS A 266 19.72 -5.92 8.29
N LEU A 267 19.62 -4.84 7.50
CA LEU A 267 20.76 -4.27 6.74
C LEU A 267 21.67 -3.35 7.57
N GLY A 268 21.39 -3.17 8.87
CA GLY A 268 22.18 -2.33 9.77
C GLY A 268 21.88 -0.83 9.66
N LEU A 269 20.77 -0.44 9.04
CA LEU A 269 20.38 0.96 8.90
C LEU A 269 19.47 1.41 10.05
N SER A 270 19.63 2.66 10.47
CA SER A 270 18.63 3.35 11.29
C SER A 270 17.38 3.57 10.46
N VAL A 271 16.21 3.32 11.04
CA VAL A 271 14.94 3.41 10.31
C VAL A 271 13.81 3.85 11.22
N GLU A 272 12.89 4.65 10.66
CA GLU A 272 11.70 5.16 11.34
C GLU A 272 10.52 5.14 10.37
N PHE A 273 9.36 4.64 10.82
CA PHE A 273 8.11 4.77 10.08
C PHE A 273 7.50 6.15 10.38
N ILE A 274 7.11 6.87 9.34
CA ILE A 274 6.39 8.14 9.45
C ILE A 274 4.91 7.85 9.22
N ASP A 275 4.11 8.09 10.25
CA ASP A 275 2.65 7.95 10.19
C ASP A 275 2.03 9.09 9.37
N ASP A 276 0.83 8.88 8.82
CA ASP A 276 0.08 9.86 8.06
C ASP A 276 -1.41 9.77 8.44
N GLU A 277 -2.21 10.74 8.01
CA GLU A 277 -3.63 10.78 8.33
C GLU A 277 -4.45 9.92 7.35
N PRO A 278 -5.34 9.04 7.85
CA PRO A 278 -6.23 8.27 7.00
C PRO A 278 -7.28 9.17 6.33
N VAL A 279 -7.52 8.97 5.04
CA VAL A 279 -8.61 9.62 4.29
C VAL A 279 -9.88 8.81 4.49
N LEU A 280 -10.75 9.21 5.43
CA LEU A 280 -11.93 8.42 5.83
C LEU A 280 -12.98 8.31 4.72
N GLU A 281 -12.95 9.18 3.72
CA GLU A 281 -13.79 9.16 2.54
C GLU A 281 -13.51 7.96 1.59
N ASP A 282 -12.46 7.18 1.83
CA ASP A 282 -12.20 5.92 1.13
C ASP A 282 -13.19 4.80 1.48
N MET A 283 -13.94 4.97 2.58
CA MET A 283 -14.80 3.93 3.16
C MET A 283 -16.21 3.89 2.58
#